data_83196a1a97971860cd20d58aff9a02d6
#
_entry.id   83196a1a97971860cd20d58aff9a02d6
#
_cell.length_a   1.000
_cell.length_b   1.000
_cell.length_c   1.000
_cell.angle_alpha   90.00
_cell.angle_beta   90.00
_cell.angle_gamma   90.00
#
_symmetry.space_group_name_H-M   'P 1'
#
loop_
_entity.id
_entity.type
_entity.pdbx_description
1 polymer ?
#
loop_
_entity_poly.entity_id
_entity_poly.type
_entity_poly.pdbx_seq_one_letter_code
_entity_poly.pdbx_strand_id
1 'polypeptide(L)'
;MKTFKVKRSKFSMAGFLFVAALLINVAMAGTASAMLTAKANHDHISIDFFYHGSTVSIKGEADPGVDLVIKMTDRAGHHVMKQKGKVGGLLWMNVGMLNFEHTPNFYAVHSTRKLEAILSRDEMEKYTLGYPALERQVEVTPVANEEEKARWFSEFVKYKEASKVYASSYGNITTTATADGRLEYYILTDWPYQASPGDYLVTVYAVKNGKVVEQAESKVNVEQVGTVKTLATMAKSNAAFYGILSVGIALGAGFGVGMVFRKGGGSH
;
A
#
# COMPACT_ATOMS: atom_id res chain seq x y z
N MET A 1 62.84 -8.65 -67.68
CA MET A 1 62.21 -7.77 -66.65
C MET A 1 60.72 -7.78 -66.89
N LYS A 2 59.95 -8.56 -66.11
CA LYS A 2 58.48 -8.65 -66.27
C LYS A 2 57.87 -7.78 -65.16
N THR A 3 57.22 -6.70 -65.56
CA THR A 3 56.50 -5.78 -64.71
C THR A 3 55.16 -6.37 -64.32
N PHE A 4 54.91 -6.58 -62.97
CA PHE A 4 53.67 -7.05 -62.45
C PHE A 4 52.70 -5.85 -62.24
N LYS A 5 51.60 -5.84 -63.04
CA LYS A 5 50.53 -4.86 -62.89
C LYS A 5 49.59 -5.31 -61.75
N VAL A 6 49.60 -4.62 -60.63
CA VAL A 6 48.61 -4.80 -59.56
C VAL A 6 47.29 -4.16 -59.95
N LYS A 7 46.28 -5.02 -60.15
CA LYS A 7 44.89 -4.60 -60.46
C LYS A 7 44.22 -4.08 -59.17
N ARG A 8 44.13 -2.76 -58.99
CA ARG A 8 43.38 -2.17 -57.93
C ARG A 8 41.90 -2.45 -58.13
N SER A 9 41.32 -3.29 -57.26
CA SER A 9 39.87 -3.49 -57.13
C SER A 9 39.24 -2.20 -56.65
N LYS A 10 38.35 -1.59 -57.43
CA LYS A 10 37.50 -0.49 -57.04
C LYS A 10 36.44 -1.05 -56.09
N PHE A 11 36.71 -1.14 -54.79
CA PHE A 11 35.71 -1.43 -53.81
C PHE A 11 34.74 -0.24 -53.80
N SER A 12 33.50 -0.49 -54.22
CA SER A 12 32.49 0.54 -54.40
C SER A 12 32.16 1.15 -53.03
N MET A 13 32.39 2.44 -52.88
CA MET A 13 32.02 3.24 -51.69
C MET A 13 30.53 3.11 -51.31
N ALA A 14 29.68 2.75 -52.29
CA ALA A 14 28.27 2.44 -52.12
C ALA A 14 28.05 1.16 -51.31
N GLY A 15 28.89 0.11 -51.45
CA GLY A 15 28.78 -1.11 -50.64
C GLY A 15 29.14 -0.89 -49.17
N PHE A 16 30.13 -0.02 -48.89
CA PHE A 16 30.52 0.32 -47.54
C PHE A 16 29.44 1.14 -46.83
N LEU A 17 28.80 2.08 -47.51
CA LEU A 17 27.68 2.85 -47.00
C LEU A 17 26.43 1.99 -46.71
N PHE A 18 26.19 0.96 -47.58
CA PHE A 18 25.06 0.05 -47.37
C PHE A 18 25.26 -0.88 -46.17
N VAL A 19 26.46 -1.39 -45.94
CA VAL A 19 26.81 -2.20 -44.77
C VAL A 19 26.81 -1.35 -43.48
N ALA A 20 27.30 -0.13 -43.54
CA ALA A 20 27.25 0.80 -42.41
C ALA A 20 25.80 1.18 -42.02
N ALA A 21 24.94 1.43 -43.03
CA ALA A 21 23.51 1.71 -42.78
C ALA A 21 22.76 0.48 -42.20
N LEU A 22 23.13 -0.74 -42.62
CA LEU A 22 22.55 -1.97 -42.08
C LEU A 22 23.00 -2.22 -40.63
N LEU A 23 24.24 -1.93 -40.29
CA LEU A 23 24.76 -2.04 -38.92
C LEU A 23 24.18 -0.98 -37.97
N ILE A 24 23.89 0.23 -38.46
CA ILE A 24 23.23 1.29 -37.67
C ILE A 24 21.78 0.90 -37.39
N ASN A 25 21.06 0.25 -38.32
CA ASN A 25 19.70 -0.21 -38.08
C ASN A 25 19.63 -1.37 -37.06
N VAL A 26 20.62 -2.24 -37.00
CA VAL A 26 20.70 -3.31 -35.97
C VAL A 26 21.04 -2.75 -34.58
N ALA A 27 21.81 -1.65 -34.50
CA ALA A 27 22.12 -0.99 -33.24
C ALA A 27 20.95 -0.15 -32.66
N MET A 28 19.97 0.20 -33.52
CA MET A 28 18.74 0.92 -33.14
C MET A 28 17.55 -0.01 -32.81
N ALA A 29 17.74 -1.34 -32.82
CA ALA A 29 16.83 -2.26 -32.19
C ALA A 29 17.03 -2.08 -30.67
N GLY A 30 16.60 -0.91 -30.17
CA GLY A 30 16.47 -0.65 -28.73
C GLY A 30 15.66 -1.80 -28.16
N THR A 31 16.21 -2.51 -27.21
CA THR A 31 15.44 -3.41 -26.37
C THR A 31 14.27 -2.58 -25.88
N ALA A 32 13.06 -2.88 -26.36
CA ALA A 32 11.84 -2.40 -25.74
C ALA A 32 11.90 -2.97 -24.31
N SER A 33 12.41 -2.17 -23.39
CA SER A 33 12.37 -2.49 -21.98
C SER A 33 10.90 -2.53 -21.65
N ALA A 34 10.39 -3.72 -21.40
CA ALA A 34 9.00 -3.86 -21.01
C ALA A 34 8.86 -3.15 -19.68
N MET A 35 8.24 -2.00 -19.68
CA MET A 35 8.08 -1.15 -18.52
C MET A 35 7.07 -1.82 -17.56
N LEU A 36 7.45 -1.99 -16.30
CA LEU A 36 6.54 -2.41 -15.25
C LEU A 36 5.37 -1.41 -15.18
N THR A 37 4.16 -1.93 -15.20
CA THR A 37 2.96 -1.10 -15.07
C THR A 37 2.17 -1.48 -13.83
N ALA A 38 1.52 -0.52 -13.21
CA ALA A 38 0.64 -0.75 -12.06
C ALA A 38 -0.64 0.07 -12.22
N LYS A 39 -1.78 -0.59 -12.12
CA LYS A 39 -3.09 0.04 -12.18
C LYS A 39 -4.02 -0.55 -11.14
N ALA A 40 -4.52 0.28 -10.23
CA ALA A 40 -5.63 -0.07 -9.36
C ALA A 40 -6.96 0.04 -10.14
N ASN A 41 -7.92 -0.88 -9.89
CA ASN A 41 -9.24 -0.82 -10.52
C ASN A 41 -10.10 0.33 -9.97
N HIS A 42 -9.88 0.71 -8.71
CA HIS A 42 -10.51 1.86 -8.09
C HIS A 42 -9.41 2.84 -7.68
N ASP A 43 -9.31 3.94 -8.39
CA ASP A 43 -8.50 5.10 -8.03
C ASP A 43 -9.19 5.96 -6.96
N HIS A 44 -10.48 5.70 -6.72
CA HIS A 44 -11.32 6.42 -5.78
C HIS A 44 -12.24 5.48 -5.00
N ILE A 45 -12.18 5.52 -3.67
CA ILE A 45 -13.05 4.79 -2.74
C ILE A 45 -13.89 5.79 -1.97
N SER A 46 -15.21 5.69 -2.10
CA SER A 46 -16.16 6.57 -1.41
C SER A 46 -16.66 5.92 -0.13
N ILE A 47 -16.46 6.61 1.00
CA ILE A 47 -17.01 6.21 2.30
C ILE A 47 -18.32 6.95 2.54
N ASP A 48 -19.43 6.27 2.37
CA ASP A 48 -20.75 6.76 2.71
C ASP A 48 -21.25 6.16 4.04
N PHE A 49 -22.51 6.43 4.39
CA PHE A 49 -23.11 5.93 5.63
C PHE A 49 -23.25 4.40 5.68
N PHE A 50 -23.32 3.73 4.54
CA PHE A 50 -23.46 2.28 4.43
C PHE A 50 -22.15 1.57 4.06
N TYR A 51 -21.02 2.26 4.14
CA TYR A 51 -19.74 1.69 3.78
C TYR A 51 -19.31 0.58 4.77
N HIS A 52 -19.05 -0.61 4.27
CA HIS A 52 -18.64 -1.78 5.06
C HIS A 52 -17.26 -2.32 4.64
N GLY A 53 -16.53 -1.57 3.84
CA GLY A 53 -15.28 -2.00 3.19
C GLY A 53 -15.44 -2.10 1.68
N SER A 54 -14.34 -2.25 0.98
CA SER A 54 -14.27 -2.39 -0.47
C SER A 54 -13.24 -3.45 -0.83
N THR A 55 -13.17 -3.80 -2.10
CA THR A 55 -12.08 -4.59 -2.65
C THR A 55 -11.33 -3.76 -3.68
N VAL A 56 -10.02 -3.83 -3.65
CA VAL A 56 -9.16 -3.20 -4.66
C VAL A 56 -8.41 -4.28 -5.40
N SER A 57 -8.51 -4.28 -6.72
CA SER A 57 -7.64 -5.10 -7.55
C SER A 57 -6.51 -4.26 -8.12
N ILE A 58 -5.31 -4.82 -8.11
CA ILE A 58 -4.13 -4.22 -8.73
C ILE A 58 -3.71 -5.15 -9.85
N LYS A 59 -3.53 -4.59 -11.03
CA LYS A 59 -3.09 -5.31 -12.21
C LYS A 59 -2.05 -4.53 -12.98
N GLY A 60 -1.29 -5.24 -13.78
CA GLY A 60 -0.30 -4.65 -14.67
C GLY A 60 0.48 -5.71 -15.40
N GLU A 61 1.55 -5.27 -16.01
CA GLU A 61 2.46 -6.11 -16.77
C GLU A 61 3.88 -5.92 -16.27
N ALA A 62 4.66 -6.98 -16.34
CA ALA A 62 6.05 -7.02 -15.91
C ALA A 62 6.87 -7.85 -16.89
N ASP A 63 8.18 -7.79 -16.78
CA ASP A 63 9.10 -8.66 -17.51
C ASP A 63 8.97 -10.12 -17.05
N PRO A 64 9.20 -11.09 -17.91
CA PRO A 64 9.20 -12.49 -17.54
C PRO A 64 10.34 -12.82 -16.58
N GLY A 65 10.06 -13.74 -15.66
CA GLY A 65 11.08 -14.25 -14.72
C GLY A 65 11.44 -13.31 -13.58
N VAL A 66 10.62 -12.28 -13.32
CA VAL A 66 10.71 -11.46 -12.10
C VAL A 66 9.76 -11.96 -11.04
N ASP A 67 10.12 -11.76 -9.78
CA ASP A 67 9.19 -11.80 -8.67
C ASP A 67 8.56 -10.42 -8.47
N LEU A 68 7.36 -10.39 -7.92
CA LEU A 68 6.64 -9.15 -7.69
C LEU A 68 6.40 -8.93 -6.19
N VAL A 69 6.55 -7.68 -5.77
CA VAL A 69 6.14 -7.22 -4.44
C VAL A 69 5.24 -6.01 -4.61
N ILE A 70 4.07 -6.04 -4.00
CA ILE A 70 3.09 -4.95 -4.01
C ILE A 70 2.99 -4.40 -2.61
N LYS A 71 3.37 -3.15 -2.43
CA LYS A 71 3.23 -2.40 -1.18
C LYS A 71 2.13 -1.37 -1.33
N MET A 72 1.22 -1.35 -0.37
CA MET A 72 0.18 -0.34 -0.24
C MET A 72 0.36 0.36 1.09
N THR A 73 0.44 1.68 1.08
CA THR A 73 0.66 2.46 2.29
C THR A 73 0.11 3.88 2.14
N ASP A 74 -0.22 4.50 3.26
CA ASP A 74 -0.43 5.94 3.36
C ASP A 74 0.85 6.65 3.86
N ARG A 75 0.72 7.93 4.19
CA ARG A 75 1.83 8.70 4.76
C ARG A 75 2.14 8.20 6.16
N ALA A 76 3.43 8.16 6.48
CA ALA A 76 3.88 7.93 7.85
C ALA A 76 3.30 8.99 8.79
N GLY A 77 2.81 8.56 9.93
CA GLY A 77 2.16 9.39 10.93
C GLY A 77 2.63 9.08 12.34
N HIS A 78 1.86 9.53 13.29
CA HIS A 78 2.05 9.36 14.72
C HIS A 78 0.87 8.61 15.33
N HIS A 79 1.16 7.60 16.15
CA HIS A 79 0.15 6.83 16.86
C HIS A 79 0.44 6.81 18.35
N VAL A 80 -0.59 7.06 19.15
CA VAL A 80 -0.53 6.93 20.60
C VAL A 80 -1.32 5.72 21.05
N MET A 81 -0.69 4.80 21.77
CA MET A 81 -1.33 3.64 22.34
C MET A 81 -1.27 3.67 23.86
N LYS A 82 -2.38 3.28 24.51
CA LYS A 82 -2.44 3.15 25.96
C LYS A 82 -1.86 1.80 26.38
N GLN A 83 -0.85 1.83 27.21
CA GLN A 83 -0.27 0.64 27.80
C GLN A 83 -1.16 0.16 28.94
N LYS A 84 -1.63 -1.07 28.85
CA LYS A 84 -2.35 -1.73 29.96
C LYS A 84 -1.39 -2.54 30.83
N GLY A 85 -1.52 -2.41 32.12
CA GLY A 85 -0.76 -3.17 33.10
C GLY A 85 -1.60 -3.52 34.33
N LYS A 86 -1.16 -4.52 35.10
CA LYS A 86 -1.79 -4.87 36.38
C LYS A 86 -1.25 -3.98 37.50
N VAL A 87 -2.12 -3.22 38.12
CA VAL A 87 -1.79 -2.45 39.32
C VAL A 87 -2.19 -3.27 40.56
N GLY A 88 -1.25 -3.42 41.47
CA GLY A 88 -1.43 -4.26 42.67
C GLY A 88 -1.65 -5.75 42.37
N GLY A 89 -1.27 -6.22 41.18
CA GLY A 89 -1.43 -7.61 40.75
C GLY A 89 -2.86 -8.02 40.37
N LEU A 90 -3.87 -7.17 40.62
CA LEU A 90 -5.30 -7.53 40.50
C LEU A 90 -6.03 -6.78 39.40
N LEU A 91 -5.79 -5.48 39.21
CA LEU A 91 -6.60 -4.61 38.37
C LEU A 91 -5.84 -4.25 37.10
N TRP A 92 -6.43 -4.48 35.90
CA TRP A 92 -5.93 -3.98 34.66
C TRP A 92 -6.25 -2.50 34.47
N MET A 93 -5.24 -1.66 34.45
CA MET A 93 -5.36 -0.21 34.29
C MET A 93 -4.43 0.31 33.20
N ASN A 94 -4.68 1.53 32.76
CA ASN A 94 -3.73 2.25 31.92
C ASN A 94 -2.54 2.67 32.79
N VAL A 95 -1.37 2.12 32.51
CA VAL A 95 -0.12 2.38 33.26
C VAL A 95 0.83 3.32 32.53
N GLY A 96 0.52 3.64 31.28
CA GLY A 96 1.33 4.53 30.46
C GLY A 96 0.75 4.76 29.07
N MET A 97 1.44 5.57 28.28
CA MET A 97 1.19 5.79 26.87
C MET A 97 2.48 5.53 26.10
N LEU A 98 2.35 4.93 24.96
CA LEU A 98 3.44 4.70 24.01
C LEU A 98 3.16 5.48 22.74
N ASN A 99 4.14 6.22 22.29
CA ASN A 99 4.12 6.96 21.05
C ASN A 99 4.90 6.17 19.99
N PHE A 100 4.29 5.97 18.84
CA PHE A 100 4.88 5.34 17.67
C PHE A 100 4.99 6.39 16.58
N GLU A 101 6.20 6.86 16.30
CA GLU A 101 6.48 7.82 15.24
C GLU A 101 6.87 7.12 13.95
N HIS A 102 6.67 7.78 12.83
CA HIS A 102 7.01 7.29 11.48
C HIS A 102 6.26 6.00 11.09
N THR A 103 5.08 5.78 11.66
CA THR A 103 4.23 4.62 11.33
C THR A 103 3.11 5.02 10.38
N PRO A 104 2.89 4.29 9.27
CA PRO A 104 1.72 4.51 8.43
C PRO A 104 0.44 4.06 9.16
N ASN A 105 -0.72 4.67 8.83
CA ASN A 105 -2.00 4.18 9.30
C ASN A 105 -2.39 2.85 8.65
N PHE A 106 -2.04 2.71 7.39
CA PHE A 106 -2.29 1.52 6.57
C PHE A 106 -0.97 1.02 5.96
N TYR A 107 -0.72 -0.27 6.09
CA TYR A 107 0.47 -0.90 5.53
C TYR A 107 0.16 -2.34 5.12
N ALA A 108 0.17 -2.60 3.81
CA ALA A 108 -0.01 -3.95 3.29
C ALA A 108 1.11 -4.29 2.30
N VAL A 109 1.69 -5.47 2.44
CA VAL A 109 2.72 -5.99 1.55
C VAL A 109 2.34 -7.38 1.09
N HIS A 110 2.24 -7.55 -0.21
CA HIS A 110 1.95 -8.82 -0.87
C HIS A 110 3.10 -9.17 -1.82
N SER A 111 3.47 -10.45 -1.90
CA SER A 111 4.56 -10.88 -2.76
C SER A 111 4.25 -12.20 -3.44
N THR A 112 4.92 -12.49 -4.57
CA THR A 112 4.81 -13.77 -5.26
C THR A 112 5.36 -14.93 -4.43
N ARG A 113 6.46 -14.69 -3.74
CA ARG A 113 7.10 -15.64 -2.81
C ARG A 113 7.48 -14.92 -1.51
N LYS A 114 7.95 -15.63 -0.49
CA LYS A 114 8.42 -15.02 0.76
C LYS A 114 9.46 -13.95 0.48
N LEU A 115 9.33 -12.78 1.14
CA LEU A 115 10.20 -11.62 0.91
C LEU A 115 11.68 -11.97 1.08
N GLU A 116 12.01 -12.74 2.12
CA GLU A 116 13.38 -13.14 2.44
C GLU A 116 13.99 -14.10 1.40
N ALA A 117 13.14 -14.74 0.58
CA ALA A 117 13.57 -15.63 -0.50
C ALA A 117 13.83 -14.89 -1.83
N ILE A 118 13.30 -13.68 -1.99
CA ILE A 118 13.36 -12.92 -3.24
C ILE A 118 14.14 -11.62 -3.15
N LEU A 119 14.31 -11.06 -1.94
CA LEU A 119 14.99 -9.79 -1.70
C LEU A 119 16.13 -9.94 -0.69
N SER A 120 17.18 -9.17 -0.90
CA SER A 120 18.22 -8.98 0.12
C SER A 120 17.68 -8.12 1.28
N ARG A 121 18.30 -8.25 2.44
CA ARG A 121 17.93 -7.46 3.62
C ARG A 121 18.05 -5.95 3.36
N ASP A 122 19.10 -5.52 2.68
CA ASP A 122 19.35 -4.11 2.37
C ASP A 122 18.26 -3.54 1.45
N GLU A 123 17.80 -4.33 0.47
CA GLU A 123 16.71 -3.92 -0.42
C GLU A 123 15.36 -3.86 0.34
N MET A 124 15.10 -4.81 1.24
CA MET A 124 13.91 -4.76 2.09
C MET A 124 13.91 -3.50 2.96
N GLU A 125 15.05 -3.15 3.56
CA GLU A 125 15.20 -1.94 4.38
C GLU A 125 15.04 -0.67 3.55
N LYS A 126 15.72 -0.59 2.41
CA LYS A 126 15.67 0.57 1.50
C LYS A 126 14.25 0.93 1.06
N TYR A 127 13.43 -0.07 0.76
CA TYR A 127 12.05 0.13 0.29
C TYR A 127 11.01 -0.08 1.38
N THR A 128 11.41 -0.35 2.61
CA THR A 128 10.53 -0.65 3.76
C THR A 128 9.55 -1.77 3.40
N LEU A 129 10.08 -2.94 3.05
CA LEU A 129 9.30 -4.11 2.66
C LEU A 129 9.32 -5.15 3.79
N GLY A 130 8.15 -5.37 4.38
CA GLY A 130 7.95 -6.27 5.52
C GLY A 130 8.11 -5.58 6.88
N TYR A 131 7.57 -6.23 7.92
CA TYR A 131 7.56 -5.68 9.28
C TYR A 131 8.95 -5.47 9.88
N PRO A 132 9.96 -6.32 9.64
CA PRO A 132 11.31 -6.07 10.15
C PRO A 132 11.96 -4.80 9.58
N ALA A 133 11.66 -4.47 8.32
CA ALA A 133 12.15 -3.23 7.71
C ALA A 133 11.39 -2.00 8.23
N LEU A 134 10.07 -2.14 8.47
CA LEU A 134 9.25 -1.09 9.06
C LEU A 134 9.69 -0.78 10.50
N GLU A 135 9.98 -1.80 11.33
CA GLU A 135 10.41 -1.66 12.73
C GLU A 135 11.62 -0.75 12.88
N ARG A 136 12.56 -0.81 11.93
CA ARG A 136 13.79 0.00 11.97
C ARG A 136 13.54 1.49 11.77
N GLN A 137 12.48 1.83 11.06
CA GLN A 137 12.10 3.22 10.80
C GLN A 137 11.23 3.80 11.92
N VAL A 138 10.58 2.93 12.70
CA VAL A 138 9.67 3.35 13.76
C VAL A 138 10.44 3.73 15.01
N GLU A 139 10.10 4.88 15.57
CA GLU A 139 10.52 5.27 16.91
C GLU A 139 9.40 4.99 17.90
N VAL A 140 9.73 4.31 19.00
CA VAL A 140 8.78 4.00 20.08
C VAL A 140 9.26 4.67 21.36
N THR A 141 8.40 5.49 21.97
CA THR A 141 8.75 6.20 23.21
C THR A 141 7.57 6.22 24.19
N PRO A 142 7.85 6.11 25.50
CA PRO A 142 9.13 5.82 26.15
C PRO A 142 9.45 4.31 26.15
N VAL A 143 10.68 3.94 25.83
CA VAL A 143 11.19 2.56 25.98
C VAL A 143 12.61 2.60 26.56
N ALA A 144 12.97 1.57 27.31
CA ALA A 144 14.28 1.52 27.98
C ALA A 144 15.42 1.04 27.06
N ASN A 145 15.11 0.21 26.06
CA ASN A 145 16.10 -0.42 25.17
C ASN A 145 15.45 -0.94 23.88
N GLU A 146 16.26 -1.42 22.95
CA GLU A 146 15.80 -1.95 21.66
C GLU A 146 14.94 -3.23 21.80
N GLU A 147 15.19 -4.06 22.81
CA GLU A 147 14.39 -5.26 23.06
C GLU A 147 12.97 -4.89 23.47
N GLU A 148 12.81 -3.88 24.32
CA GLU A 148 11.51 -3.36 24.69
C GLU A 148 10.80 -2.69 23.51
N LYS A 149 11.54 -1.95 22.68
CA LYS A 149 11.03 -1.39 21.41
C LYS A 149 10.48 -2.48 20.52
N ALA A 150 11.24 -3.54 20.26
CA ALA A 150 10.84 -4.67 19.41
C ALA A 150 9.58 -5.35 19.93
N ARG A 151 9.48 -5.56 21.25
CA ARG A 151 8.29 -6.12 21.89
C ARG A 151 7.06 -5.24 21.66
N TRP A 152 7.16 -3.94 21.90
CA TRP A 152 6.03 -3.03 21.71
C TRP A 152 5.66 -2.84 20.25
N PHE A 153 6.63 -2.84 19.36
CA PHE A 153 6.35 -2.82 17.93
C PHE A 153 5.60 -4.09 17.49
N SER A 154 5.98 -5.26 17.98
CA SER A 154 5.26 -6.51 17.70
C SER A 154 3.78 -6.45 18.18
N GLU A 155 3.53 -5.92 19.37
CA GLU A 155 2.16 -5.74 19.87
C GLU A 155 1.38 -4.69 19.05
N PHE A 156 2.04 -3.62 18.61
CA PHE A 156 1.47 -2.63 17.70
C PHE A 156 1.06 -3.28 16.37
N VAL A 157 1.92 -4.09 15.75
CA VAL A 157 1.61 -4.80 14.51
C VAL A 157 0.42 -5.73 14.69
N LYS A 158 0.39 -6.55 15.76
CA LYS A 158 -0.76 -7.42 16.07
C LYS A 158 -2.08 -6.64 16.18
N TYR A 159 -2.05 -5.49 16.84
CA TYR A 159 -3.22 -4.61 16.96
C TYR A 159 -3.68 -4.10 15.59
N LYS A 160 -2.74 -3.66 14.76
CA LYS A 160 -3.01 -3.17 13.40
C LYS A 160 -3.51 -4.28 12.46
N GLU A 161 -2.97 -5.49 12.58
CA GLU A 161 -3.45 -6.68 11.84
C GLU A 161 -4.86 -7.08 12.29
N ALA A 162 -5.14 -7.10 13.59
CA ALA A 162 -6.48 -7.36 14.11
C ALA A 162 -7.51 -6.34 13.60
N SER A 163 -7.08 -5.10 13.36
CA SER A 163 -7.87 -4.04 12.73
C SER A 163 -7.86 -4.09 11.20
N LYS A 164 -7.22 -5.10 10.58
CA LYS A 164 -7.09 -5.31 9.13
C LYS A 164 -6.44 -4.14 8.36
N VAL A 165 -5.79 -3.21 9.05
CA VAL A 165 -5.10 -2.09 8.42
C VAL A 165 -3.63 -2.39 8.14
N TYR A 166 -3.09 -3.48 8.73
CA TYR A 166 -1.78 -4.04 8.39
C TYR A 166 -1.96 -5.45 7.87
N ALA A 167 -1.20 -5.79 6.82
CA ALA A 167 -1.19 -7.12 6.24
C ALA A 167 0.18 -7.44 5.63
N SER A 168 0.62 -8.68 5.78
CA SER A 168 1.77 -9.21 5.06
C SER A 168 1.42 -10.61 4.57
N SER A 169 1.52 -10.85 3.26
CA SER A 169 1.21 -12.16 2.68
C SER A 169 2.06 -12.47 1.45
N TYR A 170 2.14 -13.73 1.10
CA TYR A 170 2.81 -14.19 -0.12
C TYR A 170 1.97 -15.24 -0.84
N GLY A 171 2.22 -15.39 -2.16
CA GLY A 171 1.50 -16.36 -3.01
C GLY A 171 0.12 -15.89 -3.48
N ASN A 172 -0.31 -14.68 -3.16
CA ASN A 172 -1.63 -14.16 -3.51
C ASN A 172 -1.63 -13.36 -4.83
N ILE A 173 -0.47 -13.13 -5.42
CA ILE A 173 -0.34 -12.47 -6.73
C ILE A 173 -0.45 -13.54 -7.80
N THR A 174 -1.52 -13.49 -8.59
CA THR A 174 -1.69 -14.35 -9.76
C THR A 174 -0.87 -13.78 -10.91
N THR A 175 -0.09 -14.62 -11.57
CA THR A 175 0.72 -14.24 -12.72
C THR A 175 0.40 -15.13 -13.91
N THR A 176 0.28 -14.54 -15.10
CA THR A 176 -0.04 -15.25 -16.35
C THR A 176 0.90 -14.78 -17.46
N ALA A 177 1.57 -15.72 -18.14
CA ALA A 177 2.37 -15.38 -19.30
C ALA A 177 1.47 -15.02 -20.48
N THR A 178 1.75 -13.91 -21.15
CA THR A 178 1.03 -13.45 -22.35
C THR A 178 1.69 -13.99 -23.62
N ALA A 179 0.98 -13.93 -24.74
CA ALA A 179 1.46 -14.46 -26.04
C ALA A 179 2.71 -13.71 -26.57
N ASP A 180 2.91 -12.46 -26.17
CA ASP A 180 4.06 -11.61 -26.48
C ASP A 180 5.25 -11.82 -25.51
N GLY A 181 5.13 -12.81 -24.61
CA GLY A 181 6.21 -13.19 -23.68
C GLY A 181 6.31 -12.32 -22.43
N ARG A 182 5.33 -11.45 -22.16
CA ARG A 182 5.23 -10.64 -20.94
C ARG A 182 4.57 -11.42 -19.80
N LEU A 183 4.60 -10.87 -18.61
CA LEU A 183 3.95 -11.40 -17.44
C LEU A 183 2.83 -10.43 -17.02
N GLU A 184 1.58 -10.80 -17.24
CA GLU A 184 0.46 -10.11 -16.60
C GLU A 184 0.34 -10.55 -15.16
N TYR A 185 0.08 -9.60 -14.26
CA TYR A 185 -0.18 -9.91 -12.86
C TYR A 185 -1.48 -9.29 -12.37
N TYR A 186 -2.06 -9.96 -11.38
CA TYR A 186 -3.31 -9.56 -10.75
C TYR A 186 -3.31 -9.93 -9.28
N ILE A 187 -3.79 -9.03 -8.44
CA ILE A 187 -4.14 -9.31 -7.04
C ILE A 187 -5.48 -8.65 -6.72
N LEU A 188 -6.30 -9.35 -5.95
CA LEU A 188 -7.48 -8.79 -5.29
C LEU A 188 -7.21 -8.73 -3.79
N THR A 189 -7.39 -7.57 -3.19
CA THR A 189 -7.19 -7.35 -1.76
C THR A 189 -8.38 -6.63 -1.14
N ASP A 190 -8.70 -6.96 0.10
CA ASP A 190 -9.72 -6.27 0.86
C ASP A 190 -9.22 -4.89 1.29
N TRP A 191 -10.06 -3.88 1.11
CA TRP A 191 -9.86 -2.55 1.66
C TRP A 191 -10.70 -2.39 2.91
N PRO A 192 -10.08 -2.34 4.10
CA PRO A 192 -10.83 -2.39 5.35
C PRO A 192 -11.61 -1.09 5.58
N TYR A 193 -12.77 -1.19 6.22
CA TYR A 193 -13.57 -0.02 6.59
C TYR A 193 -12.88 0.88 7.64
N GLN A 194 -11.88 0.37 8.35
CA GLN A 194 -11.07 1.12 9.30
C GLN A 194 -10.00 2.01 8.63
N ALA A 195 -9.76 1.83 7.33
CA ALA A 195 -8.82 2.69 6.61
C ALA A 195 -9.30 4.14 6.64
N SER A 196 -8.44 5.04 7.08
CA SER A 196 -8.76 6.46 7.21
C SER A 196 -8.94 7.11 5.83
N PRO A 197 -9.80 8.13 5.68
CA PRO A 197 -9.82 8.93 4.47
C PRO A 197 -8.44 9.55 4.19
N GLY A 198 -8.01 9.53 2.94
CA GLY A 198 -6.71 10.05 2.50
C GLY A 198 -6.21 9.44 1.20
N ASP A 199 -4.99 9.83 0.84
CA ASP A 199 -4.30 9.32 -0.34
C ASP A 199 -3.41 8.15 0.04
N TYR A 200 -3.53 7.07 -0.70
CA TYR A 200 -2.76 5.85 -0.55
C TYR A 200 -1.92 5.61 -1.78
N LEU A 201 -0.69 5.17 -1.56
CA LEU A 201 0.24 4.80 -2.61
C LEU A 201 0.31 3.28 -2.74
N VAL A 202 0.07 2.79 -3.93
CA VAL A 202 0.30 1.41 -4.33
C VAL A 202 1.57 1.38 -5.15
N THR A 203 2.63 0.76 -4.63
CA THR A 203 3.90 0.60 -5.34
C THR A 203 4.12 -0.86 -5.64
N VAL A 204 4.34 -1.17 -6.91
CA VAL A 204 4.70 -2.50 -7.37
C VAL A 204 6.18 -2.52 -7.68
N TYR A 205 6.88 -3.50 -7.17
CA TYR A 205 8.31 -3.71 -7.37
C TYR A 205 8.53 -5.00 -8.16
N ALA A 206 9.26 -4.92 -9.25
CA ALA A 206 9.81 -6.09 -9.93
C ALA A 206 11.16 -6.44 -9.31
N VAL A 207 11.32 -7.69 -8.91
CA VAL A 207 12.48 -8.19 -8.19
C VAL A 207 13.20 -9.25 -9.01
N LYS A 208 14.51 -9.12 -9.15
CA LYS A 208 15.36 -10.10 -9.83
C LYS A 208 16.70 -10.20 -9.11
N ASN A 209 17.17 -11.43 -8.87
CA ASN A 209 18.44 -11.69 -8.22
C ASN A 209 18.64 -10.97 -6.87
N GLY A 210 17.62 -10.91 -6.05
CA GLY A 210 17.69 -10.30 -4.71
C GLY A 210 17.58 -8.77 -4.69
N LYS A 211 17.33 -8.11 -5.83
CA LYS A 211 17.28 -6.65 -5.96
C LYS A 211 16.00 -6.18 -6.67
N VAL A 212 15.53 -5.03 -6.29
CA VAL A 212 14.50 -4.30 -7.03
C VAL A 212 15.11 -3.77 -8.32
N VAL A 213 14.57 -4.19 -9.46
CA VAL A 213 15.05 -3.78 -10.79
C VAL A 213 14.16 -2.71 -11.41
N GLU A 214 12.88 -2.67 -11.03
CA GLU A 214 11.91 -1.71 -11.54
C GLU A 214 10.82 -1.46 -10.51
N GLN A 215 10.19 -0.28 -10.55
CA GLN A 215 9.03 0.05 -9.74
C GLN A 215 7.99 0.82 -10.55
N ALA A 216 6.72 0.59 -10.23
CA ALA A 216 5.58 1.31 -10.78
C ALA A 216 4.63 1.71 -9.66
N GLU A 217 3.97 2.85 -9.82
CA GLU A 217 3.09 3.40 -8.81
C GLU A 217 1.68 3.63 -9.33
N SER A 218 0.71 3.44 -8.45
CA SER A 218 -0.69 3.81 -8.64
C SER A 218 -1.20 4.45 -7.37
N LYS A 219 -2.13 5.38 -7.49
CA LYS A 219 -2.73 6.06 -6.32
C LYS A 219 -4.16 5.58 -6.13
N VAL A 220 -4.55 5.46 -4.86
CA VAL A 220 -5.92 5.20 -4.45
C VAL A 220 -6.32 6.31 -3.48
N ASN A 221 -7.34 7.08 -3.84
CA ASN A 221 -7.90 8.11 -2.98
C ASN A 221 -9.13 7.57 -2.25
N VAL A 222 -9.16 7.75 -0.94
CA VAL A 222 -10.28 7.36 -0.07
C VAL A 222 -10.89 8.60 0.52
N GLU A 223 -12.16 8.89 0.21
CA GLU A 223 -12.81 10.07 0.76
C GLU A 223 -14.18 9.77 1.36
N GLN A 224 -14.56 10.57 2.37
CA GLN A 224 -15.92 10.59 2.89
C GLN A 224 -16.83 11.35 1.92
N VAL A 225 -18.01 10.80 1.64
CA VAL A 225 -18.98 11.41 0.73
C VAL A 225 -20.37 11.55 1.40
N GLY A 226 -21.24 12.34 0.79
CA GLY A 226 -22.64 12.49 1.21
C GLY A 226 -22.78 13.00 2.65
N THR A 227 -23.69 12.38 3.40
CA THR A 227 -24.03 12.77 4.79
C THR A 227 -22.83 12.61 5.74
N VAL A 228 -21.97 11.60 5.53
CA VAL A 228 -20.77 11.36 6.35
C VAL A 228 -19.82 12.54 6.21
N LYS A 229 -19.55 12.99 4.99
CA LYS A 229 -18.70 14.17 4.73
C LYS A 229 -19.28 15.43 5.36
N THR A 230 -20.59 15.64 5.22
CA THR A 230 -21.27 16.82 5.80
C THR A 230 -21.17 16.83 7.31
N LEU A 231 -21.44 15.70 7.98
CA LEU A 231 -21.34 15.57 9.45
C LEU A 231 -19.89 15.75 9.92
N ALA A 232 -18.92 15.12 9.27
CA ALA A 232 -17.51 15.25 9.61
C ALA A 232 -17.02 16.70 9.44
N THR A 233 -17.41 17.36 8.38
CA THR A 233 -17.07 18.77 8.14
C THR A 233 -17.72 19.67 9.18
N MET A 234 -18.99 19.47 9.49
CA MET A 234 -19.73 20.25 10.50
C MET A 234 -19.10 20.08 11.90
N ALA A 235 -18.73 18.86 12.28
CA ALA A 235 -18.06 18.59 13.56
C ALA A 235 -16.70 19.30 13.67
N LYS A 236 -15.97 19.47 12.55
CA LYS A 236 -14.67 20.16 12.52
C LYS A 236 -14.78 21.69 12.42
N SER A 237 -15.66 22.18 11.55
CA SER A 237 -15.76 23.62 11.26
C SER A 237 -16.71 24.37 12.19
N ASN A 238 -17.76 23.71 12.70
CA ASN A 238 -18.82 24.30 13.53
C ASN A 238 -19.18 23.38 14.70
N ALA A 239 -18.21 23.03 15.54
CA ALA A 239 -18.38 22.08 16.65
C ALA A 239 -19.52 22.45 17.60
N ALA A 240 -19.76 23.75 17.88
CA ALA A 240 -20.84 24.22 18.73
C ALA A 240 -22.21 23.92 18.10
N PHE A 241 -22.39 24.20 16.81
CA PHE A 241 -23.64 23.92 16.09
C PHE A 241 -23.88 22.40 16.00
N TYR A 242 -22.83 21.62 15.71
CA TYR A 242 -22.90 20.16 15.73
C TYR A 242 -23.33 19.62 17.09
N GLY A 243 -22.78 20.16 18.19
CA GLY A 243 -23.15 19.76 19.55
C GLY A 243 -24.63 20.05 19.86
N ILE A 244 -25.13 21.27 19.54
CA ILE A 244 -26.54 21.65 19.74
C ILE A 244 -27.47 20.73 18.92
N LEU A 245 -27.14 20.49 17.66
CA LEU A 245 -27.92 19.62 16.78
C LEU A 245 -27.96 18.18 17.34
N SER A 246 -26.83 17.64 17.79
CA SER A 246 -26.75 16.30 18.37
C SER A 246 -27.60 16.14 19.62
N VAL A 247 -27.57 17.14 20.53
CA VAL A 247 -28.42 17.16 21.72
C VAL A 247 -29.91 17.25 21.34
N GLY A 248 -30.27 18.09 20.36
CA GLY A 248 -31.65 18.20 19.86
C GLY A 248 -32.18 16.89 19.29
N ILE A 249 -31.36 16.20 18.46
CA ILE A 249 -31.72 14.88 17.92
C ILE A 249 -31.87 13.83 19.04
N ALA A 250 -30.96 13.79 20.00
CA ALA A 250 -31.02 12.86 21.13
C ALA A 250 -32.29 13.06 21.99
N LEU A 251 -32.64 14.32 22.30
CA LEU A 251 -33.87 14.65 23.03
C LEU A 251 -35.11 14.28 22.23
N GLY A 252 -35.15 14.61 20.93
CA GLY A 252 -36.26 14.25 20.03
C GLY A 252 -36.46 12.74 19.92
N ALA A 253 -35.38 11.99 19.75
CA ALA A 253 -35.42 10.54 19.69
C ALA A 253 -35.88 9.93 21.03
N GLY A 254 -35.34 10.41 22.16
CA GLY A 254 -35.73 9.95 23.49
C GLY A 254 -37.23 10.23 23.79
N PHE A 255 -37.73 11.42 23.44
CA PHE A 255 -39.15 11.76 23.57
C PHE A 255 -40.01 10.89 22.66
N GLY A 256 -39.62 10.68 21.39
CA GLY A 256 -40.34 9.83 20.44
C GLY A 256 -40.44 8.38 20.93
N VAL A 257 -39.34 7.78 21.38
CA VAL A 257 -39.34 6.45 22.00
C VAL A 257 -40.22 6.40 23.24
N GLY A 258 -40.12 7.41 24.14
CA GLY A 258 -40.96 7.51 25.33
C GLY A 258 -42.48 7.57 25.02
N MET A 259 -42.89 8.27 23.93
CA MET A 259 -44.27 8.28 23.48
C MET A 259 -44.76 6.93 23.01
N VAL A 260 -43.92 6.20 22.20
CA VAL A 260 -44.28 4.88 21.69
C VAL A 260 -44.51 3.88 22.81
N PHE A 261 -43.62 3.84 23.82
CA PHE A 261 -43.73 2.91 24.94
C PHE A 261 -44.78 3.34 25.99
N ARG A 262 -45.11 4.62 26.08
CA ARG A 262 -46.18 5.10 26.96
C ARG A 262 -47.56 4.62 26.53
N LYS A 263 -47.82 4.39 25.25
CA LYS A 263 -49.07 3.84 24.71
C LYS A 263 -49.26 2.33 24.95
N GLY A 264 -48.20 1.59 25.31
CA GLY A 264 -48.25 0.15 25.58
C GLY A 264 -48.55 -0.22 27.06
N GLY A 265 -48.65 0.74 27.97
CA GLY A 265 -48.81 0.53 29.43
C GLY A 265 -50.19 0.81 30.02
N GLY A 266 -51.26 0.57 29.28
CA GLY A 266 -52.61 0.84 29.74
C GLY A 266 -53.58 -0.30 29.52
N SER A 267 -53.47 -1.39 30.30
CA SER A 267 -54.57 -2.33 30.51
C SER A 267 -54.20 -3.31 31.64
N HIS A 268 -54.47 -2.95 32.85
CA HIS A 268 -54.83 -3.87 33.92
C HIS A 268 -55.84 -3.19 34.81
#